data_1911cad8173f5eab3bc8a27504112405
#
_entry.id   1911cad8173f5eab3bc8a27504112405
#
_cell.length_a   1.000
_cell.length_b   1.000
_cell.length_c   1.000
_cell.angle_alpha   90.00
_cell.angle_beta   90.00
_cell.angle_gamma   90.00
#
_symmetry.space_group_name_H-M   'P 1'
#
loop_
_entity.id
_entity.type
_entity.pdbx_description
1 polymer ?
#
loop_
_entity_poly.entity_id
_entity_poly.type
_entity_poly.pdbx_seq_one_letter_code
_entity_poly.pdbx_strand_id
1 'polypeptide(L)'
;PSVAVLVFVGLYAIYLNIMQAGGLSGFQSLSLDLVSGSSMTTIEAINIVIGSWIVGAVVMPEYTRFAKKAWVSIAIPFIVLIIAQWFLQILGALGGVVSSDSLFSAFLGVDLNILMNEGMIIGWIGIIGMSLALWTTGDANLYLPVIQTSSILKRPKNVMTVICGILGTILGLGLYQYFFTFLALLASIVPPLIGPVIIEYY
;
A
#
# COMPACT_ATOMS: atom_id res chain seq x y z
N PRO A 1 4.34 -9.46 14.69
CA PRO A 1 2.97 -9.80 15.12
C PRO A 1 1.91 -9.17 14.20
N SER A 2 2.06 -7.88 13.80
CA SER A 2 1.09 -7.15 12.96
C SER A 2 0.85 -7.80 11.59
N VAL A 3 1.90 -8.30 10.93
CA VAL A 3 1.80 -8.95 9.61
C VAL A 3 0.94 -10.22 9.66
N ALA A 4 1.10 -11.05 10.69
CA ALA A 4 0.29 -12.25 10.85
C ALA A 4 -1.20 -11.90 11.05
N VAL A 5 -1.49 -10.90 11.87
CA VAL A 5 -2.86 -10.40 12.07
C VAL A 5 -3.45 -9.89 10.76
N LEU A 6 -2.68 -9.12 9.97
CA LEU A 6 -3.10 -8.62 8.66
C LEU A 6 -3.42 -9.74 7.67
N VAL A 7 -2.58 -10.78 7.63
CA VAL A 7 -2.83 -11.93 6.74
C VAL A 7 -4.12 -12.65 7.13
N PHE A 8 -4.34 -12.90 8.43
CA PHE A 8 -5.56 -13.55 8.92
C PHE A 8 -6.80 -12.70 8.64
N VAL A 9 -6.75 -11.40 8.96
CA VAL A 9 -7.85 -10.47 8.69
C VAL A 9 -8.11 -10.36 7.20
N GLY A 10 -7.05 -10.30 6.37
CA GLY A 10 -7.17 -10.26 4.92
C GLY A 10 -7.81 -11.52 4.33
N LEU A 11 -7.40 -12.70 4.77
CA LEU A 11 -8.02 -13.96 4.32
C LEU A 11 -9.50 -14.04 4.73
N TYR A 12 -9.82 -13.60 5.95
CA TYR A 12 -11.20 -13.53 6.41
C TYR A 12 -12.01 -12.51 5.61
N ALA A 13 -11.45 -11.35 5.29
CA ALA A 13 -12.09 -10.34 4.44
C ALA A 13 -12.36 -10.89 3.02
N ILE A 14 -11.44 -11.64 2.42
CA ILE A 14 -11.66 -12.33 1.13
C ILE A 14 -12.88 -13.26 1.23
N TYR A 15 -12.94 -14.07 2.26
CA TYR A 15 -14.07 -14.98 2.48
C TYR A 15 -15.40 -14.23 2.58
N LEU A 16 -15.46 -13.17 3.40
CA LEU A 16 -16.66 -12.36 3.57
C LEU A 16 -17.09 -11.67 2.27
N ASN A 17 -16.15 -11.12 1.51
CA ASN A 17 -16.42 -10.48 0.22
C ASN A 17 -17.06 -11.44 -0.78
N ILE A 18 -16.53 -12.63 -0.88
CA ILE A 18 -17.07 -13.66 -1.78
C ILE A 18 -18.48 -14.06 -1.33
N MET A 19 -18.70 -14.20 -0.02
CA MET A 19 -20.02 -14.57 0.50
C MET A 19 -21.05 -13.44 0.29
N GLN A 20 -20.69 -12.18 0.51
CA GLN A 20 -21.57 -11.03 0.26
C GLN A 20 -21.91 -10.83 -1.22
N ALA A 21 -20.98 -11.13 -2.10
CA ALA A 21 -21.21 -11.07 -3.53
C ALA A 21 -22.17 -12.17 -4.04
N GLY A 22 -22.63 -13.09 -3.18
CA GLY A 22 -23.44 -14.24 -3.60
C GLY A 22 -22.61 -15.42 -4.12
N GLY A 23 -21.37 -15.57 -3.65
CA GLY A 23 -20.41 -16.57 -4.07
C GLY A 23 -19.54 -16.12 -5.25
N LEU A 24 -18.76 -17.04 -5.79
CA LEU A 24 -17.83 -16.75 -6.89
C LEU A 24 -18.53 -16.27 -8.16
N SER A 25 -19.71 -16.79 -8.49
CA SER A 25 -20.48 -16.37 -9.66
C SER A 25 -21.02 -14.96 -9.53
N GLY A 26 -21.53 -14.58 -8.35
CA GLY A 26 -22.01 -13.23 -8.07
C GLY A 26 -20.86 -12.22 -8.08
N PHE A 27 -19.70 -12.59 -7.52
CA PHE A 27 -18.51 -11.78 -7.58
C PHE A 27 -18.03 -11.53 -9.02
N GLN A 28 -18.06 -12.57 -9.87
CA GLN A 28 -17.67 -12.45 -11.27
C GLN A 28 -18.59 -11.50 -12.04
N SER A 29 -19.91 -11.56 -11.83
CA SER A 29 -20.85 -10.64 -12.48
C SER A 29 -20.63 -9.20 -12.05
N LEU A 30 -20.46 -8.92 -10.75
CA LEU A 30 -20.18 -7.59 -10.23
C LEU A 30 -18.86 -7.03 -10.79
N SER A 31 -17.82 -7.85 -10.87
CA SER A 31 -16.52 -7.41 -11.41
C SER A 31 -16.59 -7.05 -12.89
N LEU A 32 -17.37 -7.80 -13.69
CA LEU A 32 -17.57 -7.52 -15.11
C LEU A 32 -18.36 -6.22 -15.32
N ASP A 33 -19.37 -5.96 -14.51
CA ASP A 33 -20.14 -4.71 -14.56
C ASP A 33 -19.27 -3.49 -14.26
N LEU A 34 -18.39 -3.59 -13.24
CA LEU A 34 -17.45 -2.52 -12.92
C LEU A 34 -16.42 -2.27 -14.02
N VAL A 35 -15.89 -3.34 -14.64
CA VAL A 35 -14.91 -3.22 -15.74
C VAL A 35 -15.58 -2.60 -16.96
N SER A 36 -16.81 -2.99 -17.29
CA SER A 36 -17.55 -2.44 -18.43
C SER A 36 -17.90 -0.95 -18.26
N GLY A 37 -18.07 -0.49 -17.02
CA GLY A 37 -18.31 0.93 -16.68
C GLY A 37 -17.05 1.77 -16.52
N SER A 38 -15.86 1.18 -16.51
CA SER A 38 -14.61 1.89 -16.28
C SER A 38 -14.17 2.66 -17.54
N SER A 39 -13.88 3.95 -17.38
CA SER A 39 -13.25 4.79 -18.41
C SER A 39 -11.72 4.69 -18.42
N MET A 40 -11.11 3.94 -17.49
CA MET A 40 -9.67 3.82 -17.34
C MET A 40 -9.08 2.90 -18.41
N THR A 41 -8.07 3.37 -19.10
CA THR A 41 -7.32 2.55 -20.06
C THR A 41 -6.36 1.58 -19.35
N THR A 42 -6.02 0.48 -20.01
CA THR A 42 -5.04 -0.49 -19.48
C THR A 42 -3.69 0.15 -19.17
N ILE A 43 -3.26 1.12 -19.99
CA ILE A 43 -1.99 1.84 -19.79
C ILE A 43 -2.05 2.70 -18.52
N GLU A 44 -3.15 3.40 -18.29
CA GLU A 44 -3.35 4.18 -17.06
C GLU A 44 -3.34 3.27 -15.82
N ALA A 45 -4.02 2.14 -15.87
CA ALA A 45 -4.01 1.17 -14.79
C ALA A 45 -2.60 0.65 -14.48
N ILE A 46 -1.81 0.29 -15.52
CA ILE A 46 -0.42 -0.13 -15.36
C ILE A 46 0.42 0.99 -14.72
N ASN A 47 0.29 2.22 -15.18
CA ASN A 47 1.02 3.36 -14.63
C ASN A 47 0.68 3.61 -13.14
N ILE A 48 -0.57 3.47 -12.75
CA ILE A 48 -1.00 3.61 -11.35
C ILE A 48 -0.37 2.50 -10.50
N VAL A 49 -0.38 1.26 -10.98
CA VAL A 49 0.24 0.12 -10.26
C VAL A 49 1.75 0.33 -10.11
N ILE A 50 2.44 0.73 -11.17
CA ILE A 50 3.89 1.05 -11.12
C ILE A 50 4.12 2.20 -10.13
N GLY A 51 3.38 3.31 -10.28
CA GLY A 51 3.53 4.50 -9.44
C GLY A 51 3.31 4.24 -7.96
N SER A 52 2.41 3.32 -7.62
CA SER A 52 2.11 2.97 -6.23
C SER A 52 3.30 2.33 -5.49
N TRP A 53 4.22 1.67 -6.23
CA TRP A 53 5.32 0.92 -5.61
C TRP A 53 6.72 1.28 -6.08
N ILE A 54 6.85 2.09 -7.11
CA ILE A 54 8.16 2.40 -7.69
C ILE A 54 9.12 3.03 -6.68
N VAL A 55 8.62 3.90 -5.81
CA VAL A 55 9.43 4.50 -4.74
C VAL A 55 9.90 3.44 -3.77
N GLY A 56 9.02 2.53 -3.35
CA GLY A 56 9.36 1.39 -2.49
C GLY A 56 10.45 0.50 -3.10
N ALA A 57 10.37 0.22 -4.39
CA ALA A 57 11.37 -0.56 -5.12
C ALA A 57 12.73 0.14 -5.14
N VAL A 58 12.76 1.45 -5.42
CA VAL A 58 14.01 2.25 -5.48
C VAL A 58 14.70 2.36 -4.12
N VAL A 59 13.94 2.46 -3.04
CA VAL A 59 14.50 2.59 -1.68
C VAL A 59 14.80 1.24 -1.01
N MET A 60 14.43 0.13 -1.63
CA MET A 60 14.64 -1.20 -1.07
C MET A 60 16.10 -1.50 -0.69
N PRO A 61 17.12 -1.08 -1.46
CA PRO A 61 18.53 -1.27 -1.07
C PRO A 61 18.87 -0.65 0.29
N GLU A 62 18.25 0.45 0.68
CA GLU A 62 18.46 1.08 1.99
C GLU A 62 18.00 0.20 3.16
N TYR A 63 16.96 -0.60 2.95
CA TYR A 63 16.48 -1.55 3.96
C TYR A 63 17.30 -2.85 3.95
N THR A 64 17.70 -3.31 2.77
CA THR A 64 18.44 -4.57 2.63
C THR A 64 19.94 -4.46 2.92
N ARG A 65 20.51 -3.25 3.00
CA ARG A 65 21.92 -3.01 3.37
C ARG A 65 22.32 -3.60 4.72
N PHE A 66 21.37 -3.82 5.61
CA PHE A 66 21.60 -4.45 6.91
C PHE A 66 21.54 -5.99 6.87
N ALA A 67 21.27 -6.57 5.71
CA ALA A 67 21.20 -8.01 5.57
C ALA A 67 22.59 -8.64 5.70
N LYS A 68 22.71 -9.67 6.54
CA LYS A 68 23.98 -10.34 6.79
C LYS A 68 24.45 -11.24 5.63
N LYS A 69 23.56 -11.59 4.71
CA LYS A 69 23.84 -12.50 3.59
C LYS A 69 23.27 -11.91 2.30
N ALA A 70 24.03 -11.94 1.21
CA ALA A 70 23.64 -11.40 -0.08
C ALA A 70 22.31 -11.98 -0.61
N TRP A 71 22.04 -13.27 -0.44
CA TRP A 71 20.79 -13.87 -0.89
C TRP A 71 19.56 -13.28 -0.18
N VAL A 72 19.70 -12.82 1.07
CA VAL A 72 18.62 -12.18 1.84
C VAL A 72 18.27 -10.81 1.25
N SER A 73 19.27 -10.09 0.74
CA SER A 73 19.06 -8.80 0.05
C SER A 73 18.27 -8.95 -1.25
N ILE A 74 18.27 -10.13 -1.85
CA ILE A 74 17.47 -10.45 -3.04
C ILE A 74 16.10 -11.01 -2.64
N ALA A 75 16.08 -11.93 -1.66
CA ALA A 75 14.85 -12.60 -1.24
C ALA A 75 13.83 -11.64 -0.59
N ILE A 76 14.28 -10.67 0.22
CA ILE A 76 13.39 -9.70 0.86
C ILE A 76 12.61 -8.87 -0.16
N PRO A 77 13.24 -8.17 -1.14
CA PRO A 77 12.52 -7.45 -2.18
C PRO A 77 11.55 -8.35 -2.96
N PHE A 78 11.98 -9.55 -3.32
CA PHE A 78 11.15 -10.50 -4.04
C PHE A 78 9.87 -10.84 -3.25
N ILE A 79 9.99 -11.19 -1.97
CA ILE A 79 8.85 -11.54 -1.11
C ILE A 79 7.93 -10.32 -0.93
N VAL A 80 8.51 -9.14 -0.67
CA VAL A 80 7.73 -7.93 -0.38
C VAL A 80 7.04 -7.41 -1.64
N LEU A 81 7.77 -7.27 -2.75
CA LEU A 81 7.25 -6.62 -3.96
C LEU A 81 6.40 -7.56 -4.82
N ILE A 82 6.64 -8.87 -4.77
CA ILE A 82 5.88 -9.80 -5.59
C ILE A 82 4.79 -10.48 -4.77
N ILE A 83 5.16 -11.14 -3.65
CA ILE A 83 4.19 -11.96 -2.91
C ILE A 83 3.26 -11.08 -2.06
N ALA A 84 3.84 -10.26 -1.18
CA ALA A 84 3.04 -9.47 -0.24
C ALA A 84 2.23 -8.39 -0.96
N GLN A 85 2.82 -7.72 -1.94
CA GLN A 85 2.15 -6.71 -2.74
C GLN A 85 0.99 -7.31 -3.54
N TRP A 86 1.22 -8.43 -4.20
CA TRP A 86 0.18 -9.09 -4.99
C TRP A 86 -1.01 -9.51 -4.12
N PHE A 87 -0.73 -10.06 -2.94
CA PHE A 87 -1.76 -10.38 -1.96
C PHE A 87 -2.58 -9.15 -1.55
N LEU A 88 -1.94 -8.03 -1.23
CA LEU A 88 -2.62 -6.80 -0.85
C LEU A 88 -3.44 -6.18 -2.00
N GLN A 89 -2.94 -6.26 -3.23
CA GLN A 89 -3.67 -5.79 -4.41
C GLN A 89 -4.92 -6.61 -4.69
N ILE A 90 -4.83 -7.94 -4.59
CA ILE A 90 -5.99 -8.83 -4.71
C ILE A 90 -7.01 -8.49 -3.63
N LEU A 91 -6.57 -8.34 -2.38
CA LEU A 91 -7.43 -7.97 -1.27
C LEU A 91 -8.17 -6.65 -1.53
N GLY A 92 -7.43 -5.61 -1.94
CA GLY A 92 -8.01 -4.32 -2.27
C GLY A 92 -8.96 -4.36 -3.46
N ALA A 93 -8.63 -5.14 -4.50
CA ALA A 93 -9.50 -5.31 -5.66
C ALA A 93 -10.82 -6.02 -5.28
N LEU A 94 -10.73 -7.11 -4.50
CA LEU A 94 -11.91 -7.81 -4.01
C LEU A 94 -12.81 -6.92 -3.16
N GLY A 95 -12.20 -6.16 -2.24
CA GLY A 95 -12.92 -5.21 -1.40
C GLY A 95 -13.57 -4.08 -2.20
N GLY A 96 -12.87 -3.55 -3.20
CA GLY A 96 -13.38 -2.48 -4.07
C GLY A 96 -14.57 -2.90 -4.95
N VAL A 97 -14.69 -4.19 -5.28
CA VAL A 97 -15.86 -4.72 -6.02
C VAL A 97 -17.12 -4.74 -5.14
N VAL A 98 -16.97 -5.04 -3.86
CA VAL A 98 -18.11 -5.24 -2.95
C VAL A 98 -18.48 -3.95 -2.21
N SER A 99 -17.52 -3.09 -1.91
CA SER A 99 -17.76 -1.88 -1.12
C SER A 99 -16.94 -0.70 -1.63
N SER A 100 -17.63 0.36 -2.07
CA SER A 100 -17.00 1.57 -2.61
C SER A 100 -16.90 2.73 -1.59
N ASP A 101 -17.48 2.60 -0.39
CA ASP A 101 -17.81 3.77 0.43
C ASP A 101 -16.69 4.27 1.36
N SER A 102 -15.72 3.44 1.72
CA SER A 102 -14.60 3.89 2.56
C SER A 102 -13.33 3.08 2.35
N LEU A 103 -12.18 3.71 2.68
CA LEU A 103 -10.89 3.02 2.65
C LEU A 103 -10.87 1.78 3.54
N PHE A 104 -11.54 1.83 4.71
CA PHE A 104 -11.66 0.72 5.63
C PHE A 104 -12.58 -0.38 5.08
N SER A 105 -13.71 -0.01 4.50
CA SER A 105 -14.63 -0.95 3.85
C SER A 105 -13.97 -1.62 2.66
N ALA A 106 -13.25 -0.87 1.82
CA ALA A 106 -12.51 -1.42 0.69
C ALA A 106 -11.39 -2.37 1.11
N PHE A 107 -10.68 -2.08 2.20
CA PHE A 107 -9.61 -2.95 2.71
C PHE A 107 -10.15 -4.20 3.39
N LEU A 108 -11.18 -4.06 4.24
CA LEU A 108 -11.80 -5.19 4.95
C LEU A 108 -12.80 -5.94 4.08
N GLY A 109 -13.21 -5.33 2.95
CA GLY A 109 -14.18 -5.88 2.03
C GLY A 109 -15.59 -6.02 2.59
N VAL A 110 -15.91 -5.31 3.65
CA VAL A 110 -17.20 -5.39 4.32
C VAL A 110 -17.58 -3.99 4.78
N ASP A 111 -18.85 -3.64 4.68
CA ASP A 111 -19.36 -2.42 5.27
C ASP A 111 -19.07 -2.43 6.78
N LEU A 112 -18.45 -1.36 7.25
CA LEU A 112 -18.08 -1.21 8.67
C LEU A 112 -19.27 -1.35 9.59
N ASN A 113 -20.46 -0.92 9.15
CA ASN A 113 -21.70 -1.05 9.89
C ASN A 113 -22.13 -2.52 10.07
N ILE A 114 -21.95 -3.34 9.05
CA ILE A 114 -22.26 -4.79 9.13
C ILE A 114 -21.27 -5.46 10.08
N LEU A 115 -19.99 -5.15 9.97
CA LEU A 115 -18.94 -5.69 10.84
C LEU A 115 -19.15 -5.30 12.32
N MET A 116 -19.63 -4.08 12.58
CA MET A 116 -19.90 -3.60 13.94
C MET A 116 -21.16 -4.22 14.53
N ASN A 117 -22.17 -4.52 13.73
CA ASN A 117 -23.45 -5.05 14.21
C ASN A 117 -23.47 -6.57 14.33
N GLU A 118 -22.88 -7.31 13.38
CA GLU A 118 -22.97 -8.78 13.33
C GLU A 118 -21.73 -9.49 13.87
N GLY A 119 -20.59 -8.83 13.91
CA GLY A 119 -19.32 -9.39 14.33
C GLY A 119 -18.45 -8.40 15.09
N MET A 120 -19.01 -7.74 16.11
CA MET A 120 -18.34 -6.65 16.83
C MET A 120 -16.86 -6.95 17.19
N ILE A 121 -16.54 -8.16 17.64
CA ILE A 121 -15.17 -8.53 18.01
C ILE A 121 -14.25 -8.58 16.76
N ILE A 122 -14.73 -9.14 15.66
CA ILE A 122 -13.96 -9.29 14.43
C ILE A 122 -13.74 -7.93 13.77
N GLY A 123 -14.76 -7.05 13.80
CA GLY A 123 -14.64 -5.67 13.34
C GLY A 123 -13.55 -4.90 14.09
N TRP A 124 -13.55 -4.99 15.41
CA TRP A 124 -12.51 -4.36 16.24
C TRP A 124 -11.11 -4.93 15.99
N ILE A 125 -10.97 -6.24 15.83
CA ILE A 125 -9.68 -6.86 15.45
C ILE A 125 -9.22 -6.33 14.11
N GLY A 126 -10.10 -6.19 13.11
CA GLY A 126 -9.79 -5.62 11.80
C GLY A 126 -9.31 -4.17 11.89
N ILE A 127 -10.03 -3.32 12.62
CA ILE A 127 -9.66 -1.90 12.83
C ILE A 127 -8.32 -1.78 13.53
N ILE A 128 -8.10 -2.53 14.60
CA ILE A 128 -6.83 -2.52 15.34
C ILE A 128 -5.69 -3.04 14.45
N GLY A 129 -5.90 -4.14 13.75
CA GLY A 129 -4.91 -4.71 12.83
C GLY A 129 -4.52 -3.73 11.72
N MET A 130 -5.50 -3.08 11.10
CA MET A 130 -5.26 -2.07 10.07
C MET A 130 -4.57 -0.82 10.63
N SER A 131 -4.99 -0.34 11.79
CA SER A 131 -4.36 0.81 12.46
C SER A 131 -2.89 0.54 12.80
N LEU A 132 -2.57 -0.65 13.28
CA LEU A 132 -1.19 -1.08 13.51
C LEU A 132 -0.38 -1.19 12.22
N ALA A 133 -0.99 -1.65 11.15
CA ALA A 133 -0.35 -1.71 9.83
C ALA A 133 -0.04 -0.33 9.26
N LEU A 134 -1.01 0.59 9.33
CA LEU A 134 -0.82 1.99 8.91
C LEU A 134 0.26 2.68 9.75
N TRP A 135 0.30 2.42 11.05
CA TRP A 135 1.34 2.94 11.93
C TRP A 135 2.74 2.45 11.50
N THR A 136 2.91 1.14 11.36
CA THR A 136 4.22 0.57 10.98
C THR A 136 4.66 1.01 9.58
N THR A 137 3.72 1.17 8.65
CA THR A 137 3.99 1.71 7.31
C THR A 137 4.37 3.19 7.38
N GLY A 138 3.69 3.97 8.20
CA GLY A 138 4.02 5.37 8.44
C GLY A 138 5.44 5.54 8.97
N ASP A 139 5.85 4.74 9.95
CA ASP A 139 7.22 4.75 10.49
C ASP A 139 8.25 4.41 9.41
N ALA A 140 8.00 3.40 8.59
CA ALA A 140 8.90 3.01 7.50
C ALA A 140 9.02 4.13 6.44
N ASN A 141 7.91 4.74 6.06
CA ASN A 141 7.89 5.84 5.09
C ASN A 141 8.56 7.12 5.62
N LEU A 142 8.49 7.36 6.93
CA LEU A 142 9.13 8.52 7.55
C LEU A 142 10.65 8.34 7.73
N TYR A 143 11.12 7.11 7.86
CA TYR A 143 12.52 6.78 8.16
C TYR A 143 13.51 7.40 7.15
N LEU A 144 13.29 7.17 5.86
CA LEU A 144 14.22 7.64 4.81
C LEU A 144 14.25 9.16 4.64
N PRO A 145 13.12 9.87 4.52
CA PRO A 145 13.12 11.32 4.48
C PRO A 145 13.81 11.95 5.68
N VAL A 146 13.62 11.40 6.88
CA VAL A 146 14.27 11.89 8.10
C VAL A 146 15.78 11.72 8.05
N ILE A 147 16.29 10.56 7.63
CA ILE A 147 17.73 10.34 7.54
C ILE A 147 18.36 11.24 6.50
N GLN A 148 17.77 11.32 5.30
CA GLN A 148 18.29 12.14 4.22
C GLN A 148 18.28 13.63 4.57
N THR A 149 17.16 14.16 5.06
CA THR A 149 17.06 15.58 5.45
C THR A 149 17.95 15.91 6.65
N SER A 150 18.07 15.01 7.62
CA SER A 150 18.99 15.17 8.76
C SER A 150 20.44 15.27 8.30
N SER A 151 20.84 14.44 7.32
CA SER A 151 22.19 14.44 6.76
C SER A 151 22.48 15.72 5.96
N ILE A 152 21.54 16.13 5.09
CA ILE A 152 21.70 17.31 4.22
C ILE A 152 21.70 18.60 5.06
N LEU A 153 20.76 18.75 5.99
CA LEU A 153 20.59 19.94 6.79
C LEU A 153 21.48 19.97 8.05
N LYS A 154 22.22 18.88 8.29
CA LYS A 154 23.06 18.71 9.50
C LYS A 154 22.30 19.02 10.81
N ARG A 155 21.05 18.58 10.89
CA ARG A 155 20.18 18.77 12.04
C ARG A 155 19.88 17.43 12.74
N PRO A 156 19.57 17.46 14.05
CA PRO A 156 19.28 16.24 14.79
C PRO A 156 18.04 15.53 14.25
N LYS A 157 18.09 14.20 14.21
CA LYS A 157 17.02 13.34 13.65
C LYS A 157 15.66 13.60 14.29
N ASN A 158 15.61 13.82 15.61
CA ASN A 158 14.36 14.07 16.33
C ASN A 158 13.59 15.29 15.79
N VAL A 159 14.33 16.37 15.49
CA VAL A 159 13.74 17.58 14.90
C VAL A 159 13.24 17.30 13.49
N MET A 160 14.05 16.59 12.68
CA MET A 160 13.65 16.24 11.31
C MET A 160 12.47 15.28 11.28
N THR A 161 12.33 14.38 12.25
CA THR A 161 11.15 13.49 12.36
C THR A 161 9.87 14.30 12.51
N VAL A 162 9.87 15.31 13.39
CA VAL A 162 8.69 16.16 13.59
C VAL A 162 8.39 16.98 12.34
N ILE A 163 9.41 17.60 11.74
CA ILE A 163 9.24 18.43 10.55
C ILE A 163 8.72 17.58 9.36
N CYS A 164 9.38 16.46 9.07
CA CYS A 164 8.97 15.58 7.98
C CYS A 164 7.57 14.97 8.22
N GLY A 165 7.24 14.65 9.49
CA GLY A 165 5.92 14.14 9.85
C GLY A 165 4.83 15.18 9.61
N ILE A 166 5.01 16.41 10.06
CA ILE A 166 4.04 17.50 9.83
C ILE A 166 3.91 17.81 8.35
N LEU A 167 5.02 17.98 7.63
CA LEU A 167 5.00 18.28 6.21
C LEU A 167 4.35 17.14 5.42
N GLY A 168 4.69 15.87 5.73
CA GLY A 168 4.09 14.70 5.09
C GLY A 168 2.58 14.63 5.30
N THR A 169 2.10 14.96 6.51
CA THR A 169 0.66 14.99 6.82
C THR A 169 -0.05 16.10 6.05
N ILE A 170 0.49 17.31 6.04
CA ILE A 170 -0.10 18.45 5.29
C ILE A 170 -0.14 18.16 3.79
N LEU A 171 0.96 17.67 3.23
CA LEU A 171 1.04 17.31 1.82
C LEU A 171 0.10 16.14 1.49
N GLY A 172 0.01 15.14 2.35
CA GLY A 172 -0.91 14.00 2.18
C GLY A 172 -2.36 14.43 2.13
N LEU A 173 -2.79 15.33 3.01
CA LEU A 173 -4.15 15.89 2.99
C LEU A 173 -4.42 16.71 1.73
N GLY A 174 -3.45 17.48 1.25
CA GLY A 174 -3.59 18.27 0.03
C GLY A 174 -3.57 17.44 -1.25
N LEU A 175 -2.75 16.37 -1.28
CA LEU A 175 -2.60 15.51 -2.46
C LEU A 175 -3.67 14.41 -2.56
N TYR A 176 -4.47 14.19 -1.55
CA TYR A 176 -5.48 13.12 -1.53
C TYR A 176 -6.44 13.19 -2.74
N GLN A 177 -6.88 14.38 -3.11
CA GLN A 177 -7.79 14.59 -4.26
C GLN A 177 -7.11 14.30 -5.62
N TYR A 178 -5.78 14.38 -5.69
CA TYR A 178 -4.98 14.16 -6.89
C TYR A 178 -4.17 12.87 -6.82
N PHE A 179 -4.59 11.92 -5.98
CA PHE A 179 -3.82 10.71 -5.68
C PHE A 179 -3.42 9.91 -6.93
N PHE A 180 -4.36 9.65 -7.85
CA PHE A 180 -4.06 8.93 -9.08
C PHE A 180 -3.11 9.69 -10.01
N THR A 181 -3.27 11.00 -10.13
CA THR A 181 -2.36 11.86 -10.90
C THR A 181 -0.97 11.85 -10.29
N PHE A 182 -0.86 11.87 -8.96
CA PHE A 182 0.41 11.76 -8.24
C PHE A 182 1.09 10.41 -8.50
N LEU A 183 0.35 9.30 -8.49
CA LEU A 183 0.91 7.98 -8.82
C LEU A 183 1.41 7.90 -10.28
N ALA A 184 0.66 8.44 -11.23
CA ALA A 184 1.08 8.50 -12.62
C ALA A 184 2.36 9.34 -12.81
N LEU A 185 2.48 10.45 -12.06
CA LEU A 185 3.67 11.28 -12.05
C LEU A 185 4.89 10.53 -11.47
N LEU A 186 4.72 9.80 -10.38
CA LEU A 186 5.78 8.95 -9.82
C LEU A 186 6.21 7.86 -10.81
N ALA A 187 5.27 7.21 -11.50
CA ALA A 187 5.57 6.20 -12.52
C ALA A 187 6.38 6.78 -13.69
N SER A 188 6.21 8.07 -14.00
CA SER A 188 6.91 8.73 -15.10
C SER A 188 8.30 9.25 -14.71
N ILE A 189 8.46 9.78 -13.49
CA ILE A 189 9.69 10.45 -13.05
C ILE A 189 10.68 9.48 -12.43
N VAL A 190 10.22 8.55 -11.61
CA VAL A 190 11.13 7.73 -10.80
C VAL A 190 11.95 6.72 -11.62
N PRO A 191 11.39 5.98 -12.60
CA PRO A 191 12.17 5.02 -13.37
C PRO A 191 13.36 5.62 -14.11
N PRO A 192 13.27 6.78 -14.77
CA PRO A 192 14.43 7.42 -15.41
C PRO A 192 15.55 7.79 -14.44
N LEU A 193 15.24 8.09 -13.16
CA LEU A 193 16.24 8.42 -12.15
C LEU A 193 17.09 7.22 -11.71
N ILE A 194 16.60 6.00 -11.95
CA ILE A 194 17.36 4.78 -11.64
C ILE A 194 18.49 4.54 -12.64
N GLY A 195 18.30 4.95 -13.90
CA GLY A 195 19.27 4.76 -14.99
C GLY A 195 20.68 5.27 -14.64
N PRO A 196 20.87 6.54 -14.26
CA PRO A 196 22.15 7.07 -13.83
C PRO A 196 22.80 6.29 -12.67
N VAL A 197 21.99 5.87 -11.68
CA VAL A 197 22.49 5.10 -10.53
C VAL A 197 23.05 3.74 -10.96
N ILE A 198 22.39 3.06 -11.91
CA ILE A 198 22.86 1.78 -12.45
C ILE A 198 24.15 1.99 -13.25
N ILE A 199 24.21 3.02 -14.10
CA ILE A 199 25.38 3.31 -14.96
C ILE A 199 26.60 3.69 -14.10
N GLU A 200 26.41 4.41 -13.00
CA GLU A 200 27.50 4.80 -12.11
C GLU A 200 28.08 3.59 -11.34
N TYR A 201 27.27 2.55 -11.12
CA TYR A 201 27.70 1.36 -10.39
C TYR A 201 28.45 0.34 -11.26
N TYR A 202 28.23 0.33 -12.57
CA TYR A 202 28.89 -0.57 -13.53
C TYR A 202 29.90 0.17 -14.39
#